data_4c9f2ff80c92aafc561616d1c232367a
#
_entry.id   4c9f2ff80c92aafc561616d1c232367a
#
_cell.length_a   1.000
_cell.length_b   1.000
_cell.length_c   1.000
_cell.angle_alpha   90.00
_cell.angle_beta   90.00
_cell.angle_gamma   90.00
#
_symmetry.space_group_name_H-M   'P 1'
#
loop_
_entity.id
_entity.type
_entity.pdbx_description
1 polymer ?
#
loop_
_entity_poly.entity_id
_entity_poly.type
_entity_poly.pdbx_seq_one_letter_code
_entity_poly.pdbx_strand_id
1 'polypeptide(L)'
;MPQYRHGGLCGTTCAGVIRIGTKPHCYTERNDTMLNQINIAGRLCADPELRRTGNNIPVATFRIACEQDYKPEGGERETDFISCVAWRNTAEFVSRYFSKGKMAIVSGRLQIRPYTDKDGNKRTAAEVVADRIYFGESRRDEDSRSTAPVQSFEDLSSDDSVLPF
;
A
#
# COMPACT_ATOMS: atom_id res chain seq x y z
N MET A 1 45.17 23.77 -28.20
CA MET A 1 45.17 22.38 -27.74
C MET A 1 45.22 22.40 -26.21
N PRO A 2 44.14 22.15 -25.50
CA PRO A 2 44.17 22.01 -24.05
C PRO A 2 44.38 20.54 -23.66
N GLN A 3 45.36 20.31 -22.82
CA GLN A 3 45.73 19.00 -22.30
C GLN A 3 44.74 18.56 -21.22
N TYR A 4 44.12 17.38 -21.42
CA TYR A 4 43.36 16.67 -20.39
C TYR A 4 44.36 16.05 -19.39
N ARG A 5 44.34 16.53 -18.15
CA ARG A 5 44.97 15.86 -17.01
C ARG A 5 44.07 14.75 -16.52
N HIS A 6 44.54 13.52 -16.63
CA HIS A 6 43.97 12.36 -15.95
C HIS A 6 44.12 12.54 -14.43
N GLY A 7 42.98 12.66 -13.74
CA GLY A 7 42.87 12.65 -12.29
C GLY A 7 42.62 11.26 -11.77
N GLY A 8 43.45 10.79 -10.94
CA GLY A 8 43.48 9.93 -9.81
C GLY A 8 42.45 8.82 -9.66
N LEU A 9 42.92 7.58 -9.79
CA LEU A 9 42.35 6.37 -9.25
C LEU A 9 42.18 6.50 -7.73
N CYS A 10 40.94 6.61 -7.25
CA CYS A 10 40.63 6.42 -5.84
C CYS A 10 40.44 4.90 -5.60
N GLY A 11 41.57 4.23 -5.42
CA GLY A 11 41.62 2.88 -4.88
C GLY A 11 41.44 2.96 -3.37
N THR A 12 40.24 2.76 -2.87
CA THR A 12 39.99 2.50 -1.45
C THR A 12 39.28 1.17 -1.30
N THR A 13 40.11 0.18 -1.01
CA THR A 13 39.73 -1.14 -0.52
C THR A 13 38.88 -0.97 0.74
N CYS A 14 37.60 -1.19 0.68
CA CYS A 14 36.76 -1.28 1.86
C CYS A 14 36.93 -2.65 2.54
N ALA A 15 38.10 -2.85 3.16
CA ALA A 15 38.32 -3.92 4.11
C ALA A 15 38.37 -3.28 5.51
N GLY A 16 37.35 -3.46 6.32
CA GLY A 16 37.47 -3.02 7.71
C GLY A 16 36.18 -2.93 8.49
N VAL A 17 35.94 -3.95 9.26
CA VAL A 17 35.27 -3.93 10.57
C VAL A 17 33.92 -3.20 10.64
N ILE A 18 32.85 -3.97 10.61
CA ILE A 18 31.51 -3.56 10.99
C ILE A 18 31.52 -3.14 12.47
N ARG A 19 31.69 -1.86 12.75
CA ARG A 19 31.39 -1.30 14.07
C ARG A 19 29.88 -1.15 14.17
N ILE A 20 29.27 -1.91 15.08
CA ILE A 20 27.88 -1.84 15.47
C ILE A 20 27.64 -0.43 16.05
N GLY A 21 26.90 0.42 15.33
CA GLY A 21 26.51 1.74 15.83
C GLY A 21 26.68 2.93 14.89
N THR A 22 27.37 2.81 13.78
CA THR A 22 27.48 3.89 12.81
C THR A 22 26.59 3.58 11.60
N LYS A 23 25.68 4.51 11.30
CA LYS A 23 24.93 4.49 10.03
C LYS A 23 25.94 4.33 8.88
N PRO A 24 25.69 3.42 7.92
CA PRO A 24 26.59 3.28 6.78
C PRO A 24 26.67 4.62 6.06
N HIS A 25 27.86 5.25 6.07
CA HIS A 25 28.16 6.57 5.50
C HIS A 25 28.39 6.43 3.99
N CYS A 26 27.50 5.80 3.28
CA CYS A 26 27.55 5.71 1.82
C CYS A 26 26.58 6.67 1.11
N TYR A 27 25.91 7.55 1.86
CA TYR A 27 25.13 8.63 1.28
C TYR A 27 26.02 9.88 1.21
N THR A 28 26.68 10.09 0.08
CA THR A 28 27.13 11.43 -0.30
C THR A 28 25.90 12.34 -0.25
N GLU A 29 26.03 13.52 0.37
CA GLU A 29 25.01 14.56 0.46
C GLU A 29 24.69 15.16 -0.93
N ARG A 30 24.23 14.31 -1.85
CA ARG A 30 23.44 14.77 -2.98
C ARG A 30 22.01 14.78 -2.51
N ASN A 31 21.31 15.88 -2.73
CA ASN A 31 19.86 15.99 -2.53
C ASN A 31 19.11 15.07 -3.52
N ASP A 32 19.53 13.81 -3.59
CA ASP A 32 18.88 12.80 -4.41
C ASP A 32 17.63 12.37 -3.66
N THR A 33 16.49 12.92 -4.05
CA THR A 33 15.19 12.51 -3.54
C THR A 33 14.93 11.08 -3.99
N MET A 34 15.08 10.12 -3.09
CA MET A 34 14.77 8.72 -3.36
C MET A 34 13.28 8.48 -3.19
N LEU A 35 12.68 7.80 -4.16
CA LEU A 35 11.27 7.42 -4.13
C LEU A 35 11.09 6.15 -3.29
N ASN A 36 10.22 6.23 -2.28
CA ASN A 36 9.74 5.09 -1.51
C ASN A 36 8.22 5.19 -1.45
N GLN A 37 7.56 4.61 -2.44
CA GLN A 37 6.11 4.61 -2.55
C GLN A 37 5.61 3.21 -2.84
N ILE A 38 4.55 2.81 -2.15
CA ILE A 38 3.87 1.53 -2.32
C ILE A 38 2.37 1.78 -2.41
N ASN A 39 1.72 1.08 -3.35
CA ASN A 39 0.28 1.07 -3.51
C ASN A 39 -0.22 -0.36 -3.39
N ILE A 40 -1.17 -0.59 -2.51
CA ILE A 40 -1.70 -1.91 -2.20
C ILE A 40 -3.21 -1.85 -2.26
N ALA A 41 -3.82 -2.79 -2.96
CA ALA A 41 -5.26 -2.99 -2.98
C ALA A 41 -5.59 -4.36 -2.38
N GLY A 42 -6.53 -4.40 -1.44
CA GLY A 42 -6.91 -5.65 -0.79
C GLY A 42 -8.02 -5.47 0.23
N ARG A 43 -8.41 -6.56 0.88
CA ARG A 43 -9.49 -6.56 1.88
C ARG A 43 -8.93 -6.51 3.30
N LEU A 44 -9.59 -5.77 4.19
CA LEU A 44 -9.22 -5.74 5.60
C LEU A 44 -9.49 -7.09 6.25
N CYS A 45 -8.47 -7.63 6.95
CA CYS A 45 -8.58 -8.90 7.69
C CYS A 45 -9.38 -8.78 8.98
N ALA A 46 -9.32 -7.60 9.60
CA ALA A 46 -9.99 -7.28 10.87
C ALA A 46 -10.35 -5.79 10.89
N ASP A 47 -11.17 -5.41 11.88
CA ASP A 47 -11.47 -4.00 12.13
C ASP A 47 -10.21 -3.23 12.51
N PRO A 48 -10.03 -1.98 12.03
CA PRO A 48 -8.87 -1.15 12.38
C PRO A 48 -8.83 -0.83 13.87
N GLU A 49 -7.69 -1.09 14.51
CA GLU A 49 -7.47 -0.71 15.90
C GLU A 49 -6.97 0.73 15.99
N LEU A 50 -7.82 1.62 16.51
CA LEU A 50 -7.45 3.00 16.79
C LEU A 50 -6.86 3.11 18.21
N ARG A 51 -5.64 3.60 18.30
CA ARG A 51 -4.94 3.88 19.57
C ARG A 51 -4.46 5.33 19.58
N ARG A 52 -4.19 5.87 20.76
CA ARG A 52 -3.54 7.17 20.90
C ARG A 52 -2.16 6.99 21.52
N THR A 53 -1.19 7.66 20.94
CA THR A 53 0.17 7.70 21.50
C THR A 53 0.20 8.57 22.77
N GLY A 54 1.31 8.48 23.53
CA GLY A 54 1.50 9.34 24.73
C GLY A 54 1.35 10.85 24.46
N ASN A 55 1.57 11.26 23.21
CA ASN A 55 1.37 12.66 22.75
C ASN A 55 -0.06 12.92 22.21
N ASN A 56 -1.01 12.05 22.53
CA ASN A 56 -2.42 12.14 22.10
C ASN A 56 -2.62 12.11 20.55
N ILE A 57 -1.65 11.62 19.79
CA ILE A 57 -1.73 11.47 18.34
C ILE A 57 -2.47 10.17 17.99
N PRO A 58 -3.56 10.21 17.20
CA PRO A 58 -4.28 9.01 16.81
C PRO A 58 -3.44 8.19 15.81
N VAL A 59 -3.40 6.87 16.04
CA VAL A 59 -2.74 5.87 15.19
C VAL A 59 -3.69 4.71 15.01
N ALA A 60 -3.92 4.29 13.78
CA ALA A 60 -4.70 3.10 13.46
C ALA A 60 -3.80 2.02 12.88
N THR A 61 -3.91 0.82 13.42
CA THR A 61 -3.21 -0.36 12.92
C THR A 61 -4.22 -1.31 12.32
N PHE A 62 -3.97 -1.78 11.10
CA PHE A 62 -4.83 -2.72 10.41
C PHE A 62 -4.00 -3.61 9.48
N ARG A 63 -4.60 -4.72 9.03
CA ARG A 63 -3.96 -5.67 8.14
C ARG A 63 -4.80 -5.87 6.90
N ILE A 64 -4.14 -5.86 5.74
CA ILE A 64 -4.75 -6.05 4.43
C ILE A 64 -4.34 -7.42 3.88
N ALA A 65 -5.31 -8.15 3.37
CA ALA A 65 -5.14 -9.38 2.61
C ALA A 65 -5.11 -9.03 1.12
N CYS A 66 -4.00 -9.32 0.47
CA CYS A 66 -3.79 -9.15 -0.97
C CYS A 66 -3.64 -10.54 -1.60
N GLU A 67 -4.50 -10.89 -2.52
CA GLU A 67 -4.36 -12.11 -3.30
C GLU A 67 -3.25 -11.93 -4.33
N GLN A 68 -2.39 -12.94 -4.48
CA GLN A 68 -1.36 -12.94 -5.51
C GLN A 68 -1.99 -13.17 -6.89
N ASP A 69 -1.47 -12.47 -7.90
CA ASP A 69 -1.96 -12.60 -9.28
C ASP A 69 -1.64 -13.96 -9.88
N TYR A 70 -0.52 -14.56 -9.44
CA TYR A 70 -0.09 -15.87 -9.91
C TYR A 70 -0.85 -17.00 -9.19
N LYS A 71 -1.45 -17.89 -9.96
CA LYS A 71 -2.06 -19.13 -9.50
C LYS A 71 -1.25 -20.30 -10.03
N PRO A 72 -0.59 -21.12 -9.18
CA PRO A 72 0.08 -22.32 -9.63
C PRO A 72 -0.93 -23.32 -10.20
N GLU A 73 -0.53 -24.09 -11.24
CA GLU A 73 -1.40 -25.12 -11.83
C GLU A 73 -1.82 -26.13 -10.76
N GLY A 74 -3.15 -26.22 -10.52
CA GLY A 74 -3.73 -27.14 -9.53
C GLY A 74 -3.67 -26.68 -8.08
N GLY A 75 -3.14 -25.49 -7.77
CA GLY A 75 -3.10 -24.90 -6.43
C GLY A 75 -4.17 -23.83 -6.18
N GLU A 76 -4.29 -23.41 -4.92
CA GLU A 76 -5.05 -22.21 -4.54
C GLU A 76 -4.15 -20.97 -4.67
N ARG A 77 -4.78 -19.79 -4.80
CA ARG A 77 -4.04 -18.52 -4.76
C ARG A 77 -3.51 -18.25 -3.37
N GLU A 78 -2.25 -17.92 -3.27
CA GLU A 78 -1.68 -17.48 -2.01
C GLU A 78 -2.13 -16.04 -1.70
N THR A 79 -2.27 -15.75 -0.40
CA THR A 79 -2.71 -14.44 0.08
C THR A 79 -1.61 -13.85 0.95
N ASP A 80 -1.15 -12.66 0.60
CA ASP A 80 -0.20 -11.89 1.39
C ASP A 80 -0.92 -11.02 2.42
N PHE A 81 -0.47 -11.12 3.68
CA PHE A 81 -1.00 -10.33 4.77
C PHE A 81 -0.05 -9.18 5.11
N ILE A 82 -0.44 -7.97 4.73
CA ILE A 82 0.41 -6.79 4.86
C ILE A 82 -0.07 -5.94 6.03
N SER A 83 0.85 -5.64 6.95
CA SER A 83 0.58 -4.76 8.10
C SER A 83 0.67 -3.29 7.67
N CYS A 84 -0.39 -2.53 7.96
CA CYS A 84 -0.49 -1.11 7.63
C CYS A 84 -0.70 -0.28 8.90
N VAL A 85 -0.09 0.90 8.92
CA VAL A 85 -0.21 1.87 10.01
C VAL A 85 -0.61 3.22 9.44
N ALA A 86 -1.73 3.75 9.91
CA ALA A 86 -2.19 5.10 9.54
C ALA A 86 -2.01 6.05 10.73
N TRP A 87 -1.74 7.32 10.45
CA TRP A 87 -1.48 8.36 11.44
C TRP A 87 -2.48 9.51 11.33
N ARG A 88 -2.74 10.18 12.46
CA ARG A 88 -3.54 11.42 12.54
C ARG A 88 -4.92 11.26 11.87
N ASN A 89 -5.26 12.18 10.96
CA ASN A 89 -6.55 12.22 10.26
C ASN A 89 -6.83 10.93 9.47
N THR A 90 -5.80 10.34 8.85
CA THR A 90 -5.93 9.07 8.12
C THR A 90 -6.30 7.92 9.07
N ALA A 91 -5.78 7.92 10.30
CA ALA A 91 -6.13 6.92 11.31
C ALA A 91 -7.60 7.01 11.73
N GLU A 92 -8.08 8.22 11.99
CA GLU A 92 -9.50 8.46 12.34
C GLU A 92 -10.42 8.12 11.18
N PHE A 93 -10.03 8.47 9.95
CA PHE A 93 -10.77 8.13 8.75
C PHE A 93 -10.93 6.61 8.57
N VAL A 94 -9.82 5.87 8.70
CA VAL A 94 -9.84 4.40 8.56
C VAL A 94 -10.72 3.77 9.63
N SER A 95 -10.55 4.16 10.88
CA SER A 95 -11.32 3.62 12.00
C SER A 95 -12.83 3.89 11.88
N ARG A 96 -13.22 5.00 11.26
CA ARG A 96 -14.63 5.39 11.11
C ARG A 96 -15.33 4.72 9.94
N TYR A 97 -14.63 4.55 8.81
CA TYR A 97 -15.26 4.16 7.55
C TYR A 97 -14.93 2.75 7.09
N PHE A 98 -13.84 2.16 7.58
CA PHE A 98 -13.43 0.82 7.20
C PHE A 98 -13.73 -0.18 8.30
N SER A 99 -14.15 -1.38 7.89
CA SER A 99 -14.40 -2.53 8.75
C SER A 99 -13.86 -3.79 8.09
N LYS A 100 -13.81 -4.88 8.86
CA LYS A 100 -13.41 -6.20 8.35
C LYS A 100 -14.11 -6.54 7.03
N GLY A 101 -13.35 -7.04 6.06
CA GLY A 101 -13.83 -7.49 4.75
C GLY A 101 -13.97 -6.40 3.70
N LYS A 102 -13.99 -5.11 4.06
CA LYS A 102 -14.06 -4.02 3.08
C LYS A 102 -12.78 -3.94 2.26
N MET A 103 -12.94 -3.66 0.98
CA MET A 103 -11.82 -3.44 0.07
C MET A 103 -11.29 -2.03 0.24
N ALA A 104 -9.97 -1.92 0.44
CA ALA A 104 -9.25 -0.66 0.59
C ALA A 104 -8.08 -0.60 -0.38
N ILE A 105 -7.83 0.59 -0.92
CA ILE A 105 -6.63 0.91 -1.69
C ILE A 105 -5.79 1.83 -0.82
N VAL A 106 -4.62 1.35 -0.41
CA VAL A 106 -3.68 2.07 0.44
C VAL A 106 -2.52 2.58 -0.38
N SER A 107 -2.26 3.87 -0.31
CA SER A 107 -1.07 4.51 -0.87
C SER A 107 -0.21 5.04 0.28
N GLY A 108 1.07 4.71 0.26
CA GLY A 108 1.98 5.10 1.32
C GLY A 108 3.42 4.69 1.03
N ARG A 109 4.20 4.53 2.09
CA ARG A 109 5.61 4.14 2.02
C ARG A 109 5.89 2.90 2.84
N LEU A 110 6.85 2.09 2.40
CA LEU A 110 7.33 0.95 3.17
C LEU A 110 8.29 1.44 4.27
N GLN A 111 8.04 1.02 5.50
CA GLN A 111 8.93 1.26 6.63
C GLN A 111 9.38 -0.08 7.21
N ILE A 112 10.68 -0.23 7.33
CA ILE A 112 11.31 -1.40 7.95
C ILE A 112 11.83 -1.00 9.31
N ARG A 113 11.35 -1.69 10.37
CA ARG A 113 11.73 -1.38 11.76
C ARG A 113 12.29 -2.64 12.43
N PRO A 114 13.53 -2.57 12.95
CA PRO A 114 14.06 -3.65 13.76
C PRO A 114 13.34 -3.68 15.12
N TYR A 115 13.01 -4.86 15.59
CA TYR A 115 12.47 -5.09 16.92
C TYR A 115 13.11 -6.32 17.55
N THR A 116 13.08 -6.42 18.87
CA THR A 116 13.55 -7.58 19.60
C THR A 116 12.34 -8.38 20.07
N ASP A 117 12.32 -9.66 19.71
CA ASP A 117 11.28 -10.60 20.14
C ASP A 117 11.42 -10.90 21.64
N LYS A 118 10.39 -11.53 22.23
CA LYS A 118 10.39 -11.93 23.65
C LYS A 118 11.56 -12.88 23.99
N ASP A 119 12.02 -13.63 23.00
CA ASP A 119 13.16 -14.56 23.11
C ASP A 119 14.52 -13.88 22.95
N GLY A 120 14.58 -12.54 22.86
CA GLY A 120 15.82 -11.79 22.69
C GLY A 120 16.37 -11.76 21.26
N ASN A 121 15.69 -12.38 20.30
CA ASN A 121 16.14 -12.40 18.90
C ASN A 121 15.81 -11.08 18.20
N LYS A 122 16.77 -10.53 17.46
CA LYS A 122 16.56 -9.37 16.61
C LYS A 122 15.79 -9.76 15.36
N ARG A 123 14.60 -9.18 15.19
CA ARG A 123 13.76 -9.38 14.02
C ARG A 123 13.46 -8.04 13.34
N THR A 124 12.96 -8.10 12.12
CA THR A 124 12.60 -6.93 11.33
C THR A 124 11.11 -6.98 11.02
N ALA A 125 10.40 -5.93 11.36
CA ALA A 125 9.00 -5.74 10.96
C ALA A 125 8.96 -4.84 9.73
N ALA A 126 8.30 -5.32 8.68
CA ALA A 126 7.97 -4.53 7.50
C ALA A 126 6.52 -4.02 7.66
N GLU A 127 6.33 -2.72 7.67
CA GLU A 127 5.04 -2.06 7.84
C GLU A 127 4.84 -1.02 6.75
N VAL A 128 3.62 -0.88 6.25
CA VAL A 128 3.27 0.17 5.29
C VAL A 128 2.68 1.34 6.06
N VAL A 129 3.35 2.49 6.02
CA VAL A 129 2.82 3.73 6.56
C VAL A 129 1.90 4.35 5.52
N ALA A 130 0.59 4.30 5.80
CA ALA A 130 -0.44 4.79 4.89
C ALA A 130 -0.53 6.32 4.94
N ASP A 131 -0.31 6.96 3.80
CA ASP A 131 -0.49 8.40 3.62
C ASP A 131 -1.94 8.69 3.19
N ARG A 132 -2.47 7.89 2.26
CA ARG A 132 -3.84 8.00 1.73
C ARG A 132 -4.50 6.63 1.64
N ILE A 133 -5.81 6.60 1.85
CA ILE A 133 -6.62 5.39 1.75
C ILE A 133 -7.89 5.72 0.97
N TYR A 134 -8.23 4.84 0.03
CA TYR A 134 -9.39 4.97 -0.83
C TYR A 134 -10.28 3.73 -0.71
N PHE A 135 -11.58 3.89 -0.96
CA PHE A 135 -12.49 2.76 -1.07
C PHE A 135 -12.24 2.02 -2.38
N GLY A 136 -12.07 0.70 -2.31
CA GLY A 136 -11.91 -0.15 -3.49
C GLY A 136 -13.22 -0.68 -4.05
N GLU A 137 -14.30 -0.61 -3.27
CA GLU A 137 -15.64 -1.01 -3.69
C GLU A 137 -16.59 0.17 -3.55
N SER A 138 -17.45 0.39 -4.55
CA SER A 138 -18.62 1.23 -4.38
C SER A 138 -19.62 0.48 -3.48
N ARG A 139 -20.34 1.21 -2.62
CA ARG A 139 -21.47 0.66 -1.87
C ARG A 139 -22.44 0.02 -2.88
N ARG A 140 -22.50 -1.28 -2.92
CA ARG A 140 -23.71 -1.93 -3.40
C ARG A 140 -24.70 -1.80 -2.24
N ASP A 141 -25.73 -0.99 -2.45
CA ASP A 141 -26.87 -0.97 -1.55
C ASP A 141 -27.48 -2.37 -1.59
N GLU A 142 -27.25 -3.16 -0.55
CA GLU A 142 -27.82 -4.51 -0.40
C GLU A 142 -29.35 -4.46 -0.24
N ASP A 143 -29.92 -3.27 -0.14
CA ASP A 143 -31.36 -3.04 -0.01
C ASP A 143 -32.14 -2.94 -1.34
N SER A 144 -31.50 -3.04 -2.50
CA SER A 144 -32.23 -3.03 -3.78
C SER A 144 -32.35 -4.41 -4.43
N ARG A 145 -32.57 -5.47 -3.64
CA ARG A 145 -33.25 -6.68 -4.14
C ARG A 145 -34.75 -6.52 -4.12
N SER A 146 -35.23 -5.36 -4.49
CA SER A 146 -36.60 -5.26 -5.03
C SER A 146 -36.49 -5.63 -6.51
N THR A 147 -36.90 -6.82 -6.81
CA THR A 147 -37.23 -7.31 -8.15
C THR A 147 -38.24 -6.35 -8.79
N ALA A 148 -37.73 -5.30 -9.41
CA ALA A 148 -38.48 -4.61 -10.44
C ALA A 148 -38.48 -5.54 -11.66
N PRO A 149 -39.66 -5.90 -12.22
CA PRO A 149 -39.71 -6.71 -13.43
C PRO A 149 -38.99 -5.95 -14.53
N VAL A 150 -38.02 -6.61 -15.17
CA VAL A 150 -37.38 -6.14 -16.39
C VAL A 150 -38.51 -5.94 -17.40
N GLN A 151 -38.89 -4.69 -17.64
CA GLN A 151 -39.76 -4.39 -18.78
C GLN A 151 -38.92 -4.78 -20.02
N SER A 152 -39.44 -5.78 -20.72
CA SER A 152 -38.95 -6.20 -22.01
C SER A 152 -38.84 -4.97 -22.91
N PHE A 153 -37.64 -4.73 -23.42
CA PHE A 153 -37.43 -3.82 -24.53
C PHE A 153 -38.24 -4.33 -25.68
N GLU A 154 -39.35 -3.66 -26.00
CA GLU A 154 -40.05 -3.88 -27.25
C GLU A 154 -39.10 -3.39 -28.36
N ASP A 155 -38.81 -4.30 -29.28
CA ASP A 155 -38.12 -4.03 -30.52
C ASP A 155 -38.84 -2.91 -31.28
N LEU A 156 -38.20 -1.73 -31.32
CA LEU A 156 -38.53 -0.70 -32.28
C LEU A 156 -37.90 -1.12 -33.62
N SER A 157 -38.54 -2.10 -34.24
CA SER A 157 -38.29 -2.42 -35.63
C SER A 157 -38.80 -1.29 -36.54
N SER A 158 -37.92 -0.76 -37.30
CA SER A 158 -38.11 -0.16 -38.63
C SER A 158 -39.07 1.01 -38.76
N ASP A 159 -38.47 2.21 -38.77
CA ASP A 159 -38.86 3.21 -39.76
C ASP A 159 -37.63 3.95 -40.28
N ASP A 160 -37.00 3.32 -41.29
CA ASP A 160 -35.98 3.91 -42.15
C ASP A 160 -36.68 4.78 -43.18
N SER A 161 -37.02 6.00 -42.84
CA SER A 161 -37.33 6.97 -43.88
C SER A 161 -37.12 8.39 -43.40
N VAL A 162 -36.20 9.02 -44.11
CA VAL A 162 -36.03 10.50 -44.26
C VAL A 162 -35.09 11.15 -43.23
N LEU A 163 -33.83 11.10 -43.54
CA LEU A 163 -32.88 12.15 -43.16
C LEU A 163 -32.94 13.27 -44.21
N PRO A 164 -33.37 14.47 -43.86
CA PRO A 164 -33.20 15.63 -44.75
C PRO A 164 -31.78 16.19 -44.56
N PHE A 165 -31.01 16.21 -45.62
CA PHE A 165 -29.82 17.05 -45.75
C PHE A 165 -30.21 18.44 -46.12
#